data_207baf719698407008f6aa0fe3a07442
#
_entry.id   207baf719698407008f6aa0fe3a07442
#
_cell.length_a   1.000
_cell.length_b   1.000
_cell.length_c   1.000
_cell.angle_alpha   90.00
_cell.angle_beta   90.00
_cell.angle_gamma   90.00
#
_symmetry.space_group_name_H-M   'P 1'
#
loop_
_entity.id
_entity.type
_entity.pdbx_description
1 polymer ?
#
loop_
_entity_poly.entity_id
_entity_poly.type
_entity_poly.pdbx_seq_one_letter_code
_entity_poly.pdbx_strand_id
1 'polypeptide(L)'
;MGVASICNPRAFRYPPPEMKVHVLQIPEDGLHIEGEEPSEILDLHDGRIRTTGPIEYSLDLGLSEGGLFATGTLAVDAECECVRCLEKFPRTLQVDDFACQVELEGREMVDLTEHVREDILLILPAHPHCDWDGEKVCKAQFRDAPSEAEPLDDPRDVWKGLDQLKL
;
A
#
# COMPACT_ATOMS: atom_id res chain seq x y z
N MET A 1 20.61 -34.96 37.67
CA MET A 1 21.58 -34.20 36.87
C MET A 1 21.10 -34.30 35.44
N GLY A 2 20.35 -33.36 34.98
CA GLY A 2 19.78 -33.30 33.62
C GLY A 2 20.02 -31.91 33.06
N VAL A 3 20.94 -31.82 32.13
CA VAL A 3 21.27 -30.58 31.40
C VAL A 3 20.26 -30.38 30.27
N ALA A 4 19.40 -29.40 30.44
CA ALA A 4 18.50 -28.97 29.38
C ALA A 4 19.29 -28.24 28.30
N SER A 5 19.35 -28.87 27.12
CA SER A 5 19.92 -28.28 25.91
C SER A 5 18.92 -27.22 25.38
N ILE A 6 19.34 -25.98 25.49
CA ILE A 6 18.60 -24.85 24.91
C ILE A 6 18.94 -24.81 23.42
N CYS A 7 18.06 -25.38 22.61
CA CYS A 7 18.09 -25.24 21.16
C CYS A 7 17.58 -23.83 20.82
N ASN A 8 18.50 -22.92 20.55
CA ASN A 8 18.20 -21.59 20.05
C ASN A 8 17.90 -21.71 18.54
N PRO A 9 16.65 -21.50 18.07
CA PRO A 9 16.41 -21.46 16.64
C PRO A 9 17.09 -20.20 16.11
N ARG A 10 18.21 -20.37 15.44
CA ARG A 10 18.79 -19.34 14.59
C ARG A 10 17.69 -18.86 13.67
N ALA A 11 17.24 -17.64 13.90
CA ALA A 11 16.45 -16.91 12.93
C ALA A 11 17.26 -16.90 11.63
N PHE A 12 16.79 -17.65 10.66
CA PHE A 12 17.28 -17.59 9.30
C PHE A 12 16.92 -16.17 8.83
N ARG A 13 17.90 -15.27 8.89
CA ARG A 13 17.79 -13.97 8.26
C ARG A 13 17.87 -14.23 6.76
N TYR A 14 16.71 -14.39 6.13
CA TYR A 14 16.62 -14.23 4.68
C TYR A 14 17.17 -12.83 4.36
N PRO A 15 18.06 -12.71 3.36
CA PRO A 15 18.35 -11.40 2.81
C PRO A 15 16.98 -10.79 2.38
N PRO A 16 16.81 -9.47 2.48
CA PRO A 16 15.57 -8.85 2.01
C PRO A 16 15.34 -9.33 0.58
N PRO A 17 14.18 -9.90 0.28
CA PRO A 17 13.87 -10.30 -1.07
C PRO A 17 13.89 -9.03 -1.91
N GLU A 18 14.72 -9.03 -2.88
CA GLU A 18 14.84 -7.98 -3.86
C GLU A 18 14.21 -8.54 -5.14
N MET A 19 13.14 -7.92 -5.61
CA MET A 19 12.48 -8.29 -6.86
C MET A 19 13.40 -7.95 -8.04
N LYS A 20 14.47 -8.74 -8.17
CA LYS A 20 15.51 -8.55 -9.19
C LYS A 20 15.24 -9.44 -10.38
N VAL A 21 15.17 -8.79 -11.54
CA VAL A 21 15.00 -9.44 -12.83
C VAL A 21 16.31 -9.37 -13.61
N HIS A 22 16.74 -10.51 -14.14
CA HIS A 22 17.91 -10.56 -15.01
C HIS A 22 17.47 -10.32 -16.48
N VAL A 23 17.91 -9.22 -17.07
CA VAL A 23 17.50 -8.78 -18.42
C VAL A 23 17.73 -9.85 -19.47
N LEU A 24 18.84 -10.59 -19.40
CA LEU A 24 19.16 -11.65 -20.36
C LEU A 24 18.25 -12.88 -20.27
N GLN A 25 17.42 -12.99 -19.24
CA GLN A 25 16.46 -14.08 -19.08
C GLN A 25 15.08 -13.75 -19.69
N ILE A 26 14.88 -12.51 -20.13
CA ILE A 26 13.62 -12.08 -20.75
C ILE A 26 13.67 -12.41 -22.24
N PRO A 27 12.82 -13.34 -22.72
CA PRO A 27 12.70 -13.65 -24.15
C PRO A 27 12.15 -12.46 -24.95
N GLU A 28 12.28 -12.50 -26.27
CA GLU A 28 11.69 -11.48 -27.16
C GLU A 28 10.15 -11.42 -27.05
N ASP A 29 9.52 -12.55 -26.70
CA ASP A 29 8.06 -12.66 -26.52
C ASP A 29 7.59 -12.16 -25.14
N GLY A 30 8.51 -11.73 -24.27
CA GLY A 30 8.23 -11.35 -22.90
C GLY A 30 8.39 -12.50 -21.89
N LEU A 31 8.31 -12.16 -20.62
CA LEU A 31 8.43 -13.10 -19.50
C LEU A 31 7.33 -12.81 -18.47
N HIS A 32 6.50 -13.82 -18.21
CA HIS A 32 5.53 -13.77 -17.12
C HIS A 32 6.17 -14.28 -15.84
N ILE A 33 6.03 -13.52 -14.74
CA ILE A 33 6.48 -13.90 -13.40
C ILE A 33 5.35 -13.75 -12.39
N GLU A 34 5.24 -14.73 -11.51
CA GLU A 34 4.33 -14.71 -10.37
C GLU A 34 5.12 -15.04 -9.12
N GLY A 35 4.74 -14.46 -8.00
CA GLY A 35 5.42 -14.74 -6.74
C GLY A 35 4.88 -13.93 -5.58
N GLU A 36 5.62 -14.01 -4.48
CA GLU A 36 5.33 -13.34 -3.24
C GLU A 36 6.59 -12.61 -2.74
N GLU A 37 6.41 -11.38 -2.27
CA GLU A 37 7.46 -10.60 -1.62
C GLU A 37 7.05 -10.27 -0.19
N PRO A 38 7.98 -10.29 0.78
CA PRO A 38 7.66 -9.88 2.14
C PRO A 38 7.18 -8.43 2.19
N SER A 39 6.08 -8.21 2.88
CA SER A 39 5.48 -6.89 3.01
C SER A 39 6.31 -5.89 3.84
N GLU A 40 7.39 -6.34 4.47
CA GLU A 40 8.37 -5.51 5.16
C GLU A 40 9.03 -4.47 4.25
N ILE A 41 9.07 -4.72 2.92
CA ILE A 41 9.59 -3.75 1.95
C ILE A 41 8.76 -2.46 1.92
N LEU A 42 7.49 -2.50 2.33
CA LEU A 42 6.63 -1.32 2.37
C LEU A 42 7.04 -0.34 3.48
N ASP A 43 7.74 -0.81 4.51
CA ASP A 43 8.21 0.00 5.64
C ASP A 43 7.10 0.91 6.22
N LEU A 44 5.93 0.31 6.45
CA LEU A 44 4.75 1.04 6.91
C LEU A 44 4.91 1.45 8.37
N HIS A 45 4.89 2.75 8.62
CA HIS A 45 4.94 3.34 9.96
C HIS A 45 3.58 3.88 10.41
N ASP A 46 2.53 3.66 9.62
CA ASP A 46 1.16 4.05 9.99
C ASP A 46 0.61 3.08 11.05
N GLY A 47 0.20 3.63 12.21
CA GLY A 47 -0.41 2.83 13.26
C GLY A 47 -1.81 2.27 12.93
N ARG A 48 -2.45 2.74 11.84
CA ARG A 48 -3.81 2.38 11.43
C ARG A 48 -3.87 1.30 10.36
N ILE A 49 -2.78 1.09 9.65
CA ILE A 49 -2.70 0.10 8.56
C ILE A 49 -1.51 -0.79 8.83
N ARG A 50 -1.75 -2.09 8.88
CA ARG A 50 -0.73 -3.10 9.07
C ARG A 50 -0.92 -4.22 8.07
N THR A 51 0.10 -4.55 7.31
CA THR A 51 0.09 -5.74 6.44
C THR A 51 0.01 -7.02 7.26
N THR A 52 -0.75 -8.00 6.78
CA THR A 52 -0.99 -9.28 7.43
C THR A 52 -0.49 -10.47 6.63
N GLY A 53 -0.10 -10.23 5.37
CA GLY A 53 0.43 -11.23 4.46
C GLY A 53 1.57 -10.67 3.61
N PRO A 54 2.17 -11.50 2.75
CA PRO A 54 3.11 -11.06 1.74
C PRO A 54 2.42 -10.19 0.66
N ILE A 55 3.22 -9.55 -0.17
CA ILE A 55 2.76 -8.92 -1.40
C ILE A 55 2.74 -10.01 -2.47
N GLU A 56 1.58 -10.32 -3.00
CA GLU A 56 1.42 -11.19 -4.16
C GLU A 56 1.53 -10.36 -5.44
N TYR A 57 2.24 -10.88 -6.44
CA TYR A 57 2.38 -10.21 -7.72
C TYR A 57 2.23 -11.17 -8.89
N SER A 58 1.72 -10.66 -10.00
CA SER A 58 1.63 -11.33 -11.29
C SER A 58 1.96 -10.30 -12.36
N LEU A 59 3.16 -10.41 -12.95
CA LEU A 59 3.75 -9.39 -13.81
C LEU A 59 4.19 -9.96 -15.16
N ASP A 60 3.89 -9.23 -16.23
CA ASP A 60 4.40 -9.44 -17.57
C ASP A 60 5.55 -8.46 -17.84
N LEU A 61 6.71 -9.01 -18.12
CA LEU A 61 7.94 -8.26 -18.37
C LEU A 61 8.28 -8.28 -19.86
N GLY A 62 8.74 -7.15 -20.37
CA GLY A 62 9.20 -7.07 -21.75
C GLY A 62 10.34 -6.06 -21.90
N LEU A 63 11.04 -6.15 -23.04
CA LEU A 63 12.13 -5.26 -23.40
C LEU A 63 11.73 -4.42 -24.61
N SER A 64 11.98 -3.11 -24.57
CA SER A 64 11.74 -2.21 -25.68
C SER A 64 12.72 -1.03 -25.63
N GLU A 65 13.36 -0.72 -26.76
CA GLU A 65 14.20 0.47 -26.98
C GLU A 65 15.22 0.80 -25.87
N GLY A 66 15.82 -0.27 -25.28
CA GLY A 66 16.82 -0.12 -24.21
C GLY A 66 16.24 0.02 -22.81
N GLY A 67 14.93 -0.15 -22.64
CA GLY A 67 14.23 -0.20 -21.36
C GLY A 67 13.60 -1.56 -21.07
N LEU A 68 13.38 -1.87 -19.79
CA LEU A 68 12.50 -2.92 -19.31
C LEU A 68 11.16 -2.28 -18.95
N PHE A 69 10.07 -2.85 -19.42
CA PHE A 69 8.74 -2.54 -18.94
C PHE A 69 8.15 -3.73 -18.20
N ALA A 70 7.37 -3.45 -17.17
CA ALA A 70 6.61 -4.44 -16.42
C ALA A 70 5.18 -3.95 -16.26
N THR A 71 4.22 -4.84 -16.49
CA THR A 71 2.79 -4.58 -16.30
C THR A 71 2.14 -5.75 -15.59
N GLY A 72 1.06 -5.52 -14.84
CA GLY A 72 0.36 -6.61 -14.19
C GLY A 72 -0.44 -6.19 -12.97
N THR A 73 -0.50 -7.06 -11.99
CA THR A 73 -1.30 -6.87 -10.78
C THR A 73 -0.47 -7.11 -9.52
N LEU A 74 -0.81 -6.35 -8.46
CA LEU A 74 -0.23 -6.51 -7.14
C LEU A 74 -1.37 -6.62 -6.13
N ALA A 75 -1.19 -7.43 -5.08
CA ALA A 75 -2.12 -7.52 -3.97
C ALA A 75 -1.40 -7.69 -2.64
N VAL A 76 -1.95 -7.13 -1.57
CA VAL A 76 -1.46 -7.35 -0.21
C VAL A 76 -2.61 -7.29 0.78
N ASP A 77 -2.65 -8.26 1.69
CA ASP A 77 -3.61 -8.26 2.77
C ASP A 77 -3.17 -7.34 3.90
N ALA A 78 -4.11 -6.55 4.40
CA ALA A 78 -3.88 -5.60 5.47
C ALA A 78 -5.00 -5.63 6.52
N GLU A 79 -4.66 -5.34 7.76
CA GLU A 79 -5.58 -4.98 8.83
C GLU A 79 -5.62 -3.45 8.93
N CYS A 80 -6.79 -2.88 8.75
CA CYS A 80 -7.01 -1.44 8.84
C CYS A 80 -7.80 -1.08 10.09
N GLU A 81 -7.52 0.07 10.69
CA GLU A 81 -8.31 0.63 11.79
C GLU A 81 -9.27 1.69 11.26
N CYS A 82 -10.57 1.51 11.49
CA CYS A 82 -11.59 2.45 11.06
C CYS A 82 -11.44 3.80 11.76
N VAL A 83 -11.33 4.90 11.00
CA VAL A 83 -11.20 6.26 11.57
C VAL A 83 -12.45 6.72 12.34
N ARG A 84 -13.59 6.04 12.15
CA ARG A 84 -14.87 6.41 12.76
C ARG A 84 -15.14 5.66 14.06
N CYS A 85 -15.06 4.31 14.04
CA CYS A 85 -15.40 3.46 15.19
C CYS A 85 -14.18 2.86 15.88
N LEU A 86 -12.97 3.05 15.34
CA LEU A 86 -11.70 2.52 15.84
C LEU A 86 -11.64 0.98 15.87
N GLU A 87 -12.58 0.30 15.23
CA GLU A 87 -12.53 -1.14 15.07
C GLU A 87 -11.58 -1.52 13.95
N LYS A 88 -10.89 -2.62 14.15
CA LYS A 88 -10.01 -3.20 13.12
C LYS A 88 -10.80 -4.07 12.18
N PHE A 89 -10.45 -4.02 10.89
CA PHE A 89 -11.07 -4.83 9.86
C PHE A 89 -10.03 -5.25 8.82
N PRO A 90 -10.17 -6.46 8.26
CA PRO A 90 -9.29 -6.92 7.19
C PRO A 90 -9.66 -6.22 5.88
N ARG A 91 -8.65 -5.99 5.04
CA ARG A 91 -8.80 -5.47 3.70
C ARG A 91 -7.69 -5.95 2.79
N THR A 92 -8.02 -6.43 1.60
CA THR A 92 -7.05 -6.65 0.54
C THR A 92 -6.87 -5.34 -0.24
N LEU A 93 -5.65 -4.89 -0.34
CA LEU A 93 -5.23 -3.76 -1.16
C LEU A 93 -4.75 -4.33 -2.50
N GLN A 94 -5.31 -3.86 -3.61
CA GLN A 94 -5.06 -4.40 -4.93
C GLN A 94 -4.74 -3.28 -5.92
N VAL A 95 -3.68 -3.48 -6.71
CA VAL A 95 -3.32 -2.68 -7.88
C VAL A 95 -3.61 -3.53 -9.09
N ASP A 96 -4.60 -3.16 -9.90
CA ASP A 96 -5.02 -3.93 -11.07
C ASP A 96 -4.26 -3.55 -12.34
N ASP A 97 -3.66 -2.38 -12.36
CA ASP A 97 -3.03 -1.75 -13.52
C ASP A 97 -1.59 -1.30 -13.22
N PHE A 98 -0.85 -2.12 -12.48
CA PHE A 98 0.57 -1.88 -12.27
C PHE A 98 1.29 -1.71 -13.60
N ALA A 99 2.07 -0.66 -13.75
CA ALA A 99 2.88 -0.42 -14.93
C ALA A 99 4.12 0.40 -14.58
N CYS A 100 5.30 -0.12 -14.88
CA CYS A 100 6.55 0.63 -14.74
C CYS A 100 7.47 0.44 -15.94
N GLN A 101 8.33 1.43 -16.16
CA GLN A 101 9.38 1.38 -17.17
C GLN A 101 10.71 1.79 -16.53
N VAL A 102 11.73 0.97 -16.75
CA VAL A 102 13.07 1.17 -16.19
C VAL A 102 14.09 1.24 -17.34
N GLU A 103 14.87 2.30 -17.41
CA GLU A 103 15.97 2.41 -18.37
C GLU A 103 17.12 1.48 -17.97
N LEU A 104 17.60 0.68 -18.91
CA LEU A 104 18.62 -0.33 -18.62
C LEU A 104 20.01 0.27 -18.44
N GLU A 105 20.36 1.32 -19.22
CA GLU A 105 21.68 1.97 -19.17
C GLU A 105 22.86 0.96 -19.14
N GLY A 106 22.69 -0.19 -19.80
CA GLY A 106 23.67 -1.28 -19.80
C GLY A 106 23.68 -2.18 -18.57
N ARG A 107 22.69 -2.06 -17.69
CA ARG A 107 22.53 -2.96 -16.52
C ARG A 107 21.99 -4.31 -16.95
N GLU A 108 22.53 -5.37 -16.37
CA GLU A 108 22.03 -6.74 -16.57
C GLU A 108 20.95 -7.14 -15.58
N MET A 109 20.88 -6.44 -14.44
CA MET A 109 19.91 -6.67 -13.37
C MET A 109 19.07 -5.42 -13.14
N VAL A 110 17.77 -5.59 -13.04
CA VAL A 110 16.80 -4.54 -12.71
C VAL A 110 16.08 -4.93 -11.44
N ASP A 111 15.97 -4.00 -10.51
CA ASP A 111 15.25 -4.14 -9.26
C ASP A 111 13.89 -3.43 -9.38
N LEU A 112 12.80 -4.16 -9.25
CA LEU A 112 11.43 -3.63 -9.33
C LEU A 112 10.83 -3.30 -7.96
N THR A 113 11.55 -3.58 -6.87
CA THR A 113 11.06 -3.45 -5.49
C THR A 113 10.51 -2.05 -5.20
N GLU A 114 11.25 -1.00 -5.59
CA GLU A 114 10.82 0.39 -5.33
C GLU A 114 9.54 0.75 -6.10
N HIS A 115 9.39 0.29 -7.34
CA HIS A 115 8.18 0.55 -8.14
C HIS A 115 6.95 -0.15 -7.55
N VAL A 116 7.10 -1.42 -7.15
CA VAL A 116 6.04 -2.17 -6.47
C VAL A 116 5.66 -1.52 -5.14
N ARG A 117 6.67 -1.10 -4.38
CA ARG A 117 6.47 -0.39 -3.13
C ARG A 117 5.69 0.92 -3.33
N GLU A 118 6.09 1.72 -4.31
CA GLU A 118 5.46 3.01 -4.61
C GLU A 118 3.98 2.84 -4.95
N ASP A 119 3.63 1.93 -5.85
CA ASP A 119 2.26 1.72 -6.29
C ASP A 119 1.36 1.22 -5.15
N ILE A 120 1.86 0.30 -4.31
CA ILE A 120 1.09 -0.15 -3.13
C ILE A 120 0.91 1.00 -2.13
N LEU A 121 1.92 1.84 -1.91
CA LEU A 121 1.80 2.97 -1.00
C LEU A 121 0.78 4.01 -1.51
N LEU A 122 0.67 4.19 -2.82
CA LEU A 122 -0.29 5.12 -3.43
C LEU A 122 -1.76 4.70 -3.25
N ILE A 123 -2.04 3.40 -3.18
CA ILE A 123 -3.41 2.90 -2.97
C ILE A 123 -3.81 2.79 -1.50
N LEU A 124 -2.90 3.08 -0.57
CA LEU A 124 -3.25 3.05 0.86
C LEU A 124 -4.36 4.06 1.16
N PRO A 125 -5.44 3.63 1.85
CA PRO A 125 -6.53 4.54 2.18
C PRO A 125 -6.07 5.56 3.23
N ALA A 126 -6.14 6.85 2.90
CA ALA A 126 -5.82 7.93 3.85
C ALA A 126 -6.76 7.93 5.07
N HIS A 127 -8.00 7.48 4.88
CA HIS A 127 -9.05 7.42 5.91
C HIS A 127 -9.79 6.08 5.85
N PRO A 128 -9.20 4.98 6.34
CA PRO A 128 -9.85 3.68 6.31
C PRO A 128 -11.15 3.69 7.13
N HIS A 129 -12.21 3.09 6.59
CA HIS A 129 -13.49 2.94 7.28
C HIS A 129 -14.11 1.57 6.99
N CYS A 130 -14.71 0.97 8.01
CA CYS A 130 -15.14 -0.42 7.98
C CYS A 130 -16.40 -0.69 7.13
N ASP A 131 -17.06 0.35 6.64
CA ASP A 131 -18.22 0.30 5.74
C ASP A 131 -17.87 0.60 4.28
N TRP A 132 -16.59 0.48 3.94
CA TRP A 132 -16.08 0.80 2.60
C TRP A 132 -16.73 -0.03 1.49
N ASP A 133 -16.89 -1.33 1.72
CA ASP A 133 -17.45 -2.26 0.73
C ASP A 133 -18.98 -2.33 0.80
N GLY A 134 -19.61 -1.60 1.71
CA GLY A 134 -21.06 -1.62 1.93
C GLY A 134 -21.60 -2.90 2.59
N GLU A 135 -20.74 -3.89 2.87
CA GLU A 135 -21.14 -5.15 3.52
C GLU A 135 -21.39 -4.99 5.03
N LYS A 136 -20.73 -4.02 5.66
CA LYS A 136 -20.83 -3.73 7.09
C LYS A 136 -21.32 -2.31 7.30
N VAL A 137 -22.14 -2.13 8.32
CA VAL A 137 -22.53 -0.80 8.78
C VAL A 137 -21.57 -0.39 9.89
N CYS A 138 -20.90 0.76 9.75
CA CYS A 138 -20.03 1.29 10.77
C CYS A 138 -20.82 1.59 12.06
N LYS A 139 -20.35 1.08 13.19
CA LYS A 139 -21.00 1.29 14.50
C LYS A 139 -20.85 2.70 15.07
N ALA A 140 -20.03 3.55 14.44
CA ALA A 140 -19.92 4.95 14.83
C ALA A 140 -21.26 5.63 14.60
N GLN A 141 -21.94 5.96 15.69
CA GLN A 141 -23.08 6.84 15.63
C GLN A 141 -22.53 8.23 15.32
N PHE A 142 -22.62 8.63 14.05
CA PHE A 142 -22.57 10.05 13.78
C PHE A 142 -23.74 10.69 14.51
N ARG A 143 -23.47 11.49 15.52
CA ARG A 143 -24.43 12.52 15.88
C ARG A 143 -24.56 13.35 14.61
N ASP A 144 -25.69 13.21 13.96
CA ASP A 144 -26.06 14.15 12.91
C ASP A 144 -25.73 15.52 13.47
N ALA A 145 -24.81 16.23 12.83
CA ALA A 145 -24.58 17.62 13.18
C ALA A 145 -25.96 18.26 13.13
N PRO A 146 -26.37 19.02 14.17
CA PRO A 146 -27.70 19.58 14.19
C PRO A 146 -27.96 20.24 12.83
N SER A 147 -28.97 19.74 12.15
CA SER A 147 -29.39 20.17 10.81
C SER A 147 -29.94 21.60 10.79
N GLU A 148 -29.85 22.29 11.91
CA GLU A 148 -30.19 23.68 12.11
C GLU A 148 -28.93 24.52 12.16
N ALA A 149 -28.17 24.55 11.06
CA ALA A 149 -27.45 25.75 10.73
C ALA A 149 -28.54 26.77 10.36
N GLU A 150 -28.83 27.70 11.27
CA GLU A 150 -29.63 28.87 10.93
C GLU A 150 -29.08 29.43 9.61
N PRO A 151 -29.93 29.72 8.61
CA PRO A 151 -29.47 30.31 7.37
C PRO A 151 -28.74 31.60 7.71
N LEU A 152 -27.45 31.62 7.45
CA LEU A 152 -26.66 32.84 7.57
C LEU A 152 -27.23 33.83 6.57
N ASP A 153 -27.81 34.93 7.07
CA ASP A 153 -28.48 35.96 6.27
C ASP A 153 -27.56 36.60 5.20
N ASP A 154 -26.25 36.55 5.36
CA ASP A 154 -25.27 36.94 4.35
C ASP A 154 -24.02 36.03 4.40
N PRO A 155 -23.61 35.37 3.28
CA PRO A 155 -22.38 34.60 3.20
C PRO A 155 -21.10 35.36 3.60
N ARG A 156 -21.16 36.68 3.56
CA ARG A 156 -20.01 37.55 3.98
C ARG A 156 -19.85 37.65 5.49
N ASP A 157 -20.90 37.34 6.27
CA ASP A 157 -20.83 37.41 7.74
C ASP A 157 -19.89 36.37 8.34
N VAL A 158 -19.69 35.23 7.65
CA VAL A 158 -18.76 34.16 8.06
C VAL A 158 -17.33 34.69 8.16
N TRP A 159 -16.97 35.65 7.35
CA TRP A 159 -15.61 36.15 7.22
C TRP A 159 -15.32 37.41 8.05
N LYS A 160 -16.36 38.06 8.63
CA LYS A 160 -16.18 39.27 9.48
C LYS A 160 -15.27 39.07 10.68
N GLY A 161 -15.16 37.82 11.17
CA GLY A 161 -14.24 37.49 12.24
C GLY A 161 -12.75 37.65 11.87
N LEU A 162 -12.41 37.58 10.58
CA LEU A 162 -11.03 37.72 10.11
C LEU A 162 -10.55 39.19 10.11
N ASP A 163 -11.47 40.14 9.96
CA ASP A 163 -11.16 41.58 9.98
C ASP A 163 -10.66 42.05 11.37
N GLN A 164 -10.87 41.23 12.40
CA GLN A 164 -10.43 41.51 13.77
C GLN A 164 -9.00 41.00 14.08
N LEU A 165 -8.42 40.18 13.17
CA LEU A 165 -7.06 39.70 13.30
C LEU A 165 -6.10 40.80 12.88
N LYS A 166 -5.49 41.45 13.87
CA LYS A 166 -4.34 42.36 13.65
C LYS A 166 -3.12 41.50 13.36
N LEU A 167 -2.63 41.54 12.14
CA LEU A 167 -1.33 41.04 11.73
C LEU A 167 -0.24 42.05 12.17
#